data_93b9fabfc68f87ff39196788b32560f6
#
_entry.id   93b9fabfc68f87ff39196788b32560f6
#
_cell.length_a   1.000
_cell.length_b   1.000
_cell.length_c   1.000
_cell.angle_alpha   90.00
_cell.angle_beta   90.00
_cell.angle_gamma   90.00
#
_symmetry.space_group_name_H-M   'P 1'
#
loop_
_entity.id
_entity.type
_entity.pdbx_description
1 polymer ?
#
loop_
_entity_poly.entity_id
_entity_poly.type
_entity_poly.pdbx_seq_one_letter_code
_entity_poly.pdbx_strand_id
1 'polypeptide(L)'
;KAYASREAFDAALAACIDRYDVPGAPVLVVLAGFMRILTPGFVNHYAGRLLNIHPSLLPAFPGLHTHQRAIDAGCQVAGATVHQVTAELDHGPILAQAVVPILPGDSADALAARVLTQEHLIYPRAIAQLLQKNRQN
;
A
#
# COMPACT_ATOMS: atom_id res chain seq x y z
N LYS A 1 -16.84 15.62 -10.76
CA LYS A 1 -16.89 14.29 -10.16
C LYS A 1 -18.19 13.61 -10.53
N ALA A 2 -18.09 12.36 -10.98
CA ALA A 2 -19.24 11.61 -11.49
C ALA A 2 -20.11 10.99 -10.39
N TYR A 3 -19.67 11.00 -9.13
CA TYR A 3 -20.34 10.30 -8.03
C TYR A 3 -20.66 11.26 -6.90
N ALA A 4 -21.85 11.07 -6.31
CA ALA A 4 -22.36 11.95 -5.27
C ALA A 4 -21.66 11.82 -3.93
N SER A 5 -21.02 10.65 -3.67
CA SER A 5 -20.37 10.39 -2.39
C SER A 5 -19.18 9.45 -2.57
N ARG A 6 -18.35 9.37 -1.54
CA ARG A 6 -17.26 8.41 -1.49
C ARG A 6 -17.77 6.98 -1.53
N GLU A 7 -18.85 6.71 -0.82
CA GLU A 7 -19.50 5.40 -0.80
C GLU A 7 -20.01 5.01 -2.19
N ALA A 8 -20.62 5.93 -2.91
CA ALA A 8 -21.10 5.67 -4.28
C ALA A 8 -19.94 5.37 -5.23
N PHE A 9 -18.84 6.13 -5.13
CA PHE A 9 -17.65 5.89 -5.93
C PHE A 9 -17.06 4.50 -5.63
N ASP A 10 -16.91 4.18 -4.36
CA ASP A 10 -16.32 2.91 -3.95
C ASP A 10 -17.20 1.72 -4.36
N ALA A 11 -18.53 1.87 -4.29
CA ALA A 11 -19.45 0.83 -4.75
C ALA A 11 -19.33 0.59 -6.26
N ALA A 12 -19.20 1.66 -7.05
CA ALA A 12 -19.02 1.56 -8.49
C ALA A 12 -17.67 0.90 -8.83
N LEU A 13 -16.62 1.26 -8.11
CA LEU A 13 -15.30 0.67 -8.27
C LEU A 13 -15.32 -0.82 -7.95
N ALA A 14 -15.95 -1.20 -6.84
CA ALA A 14 -16.09 -2.61 -6.45
C ALA A 14 -16.86 -3.40 -7.51
N ALA A 15 -17.93 -2.84 -8.06
CA ALA A 15 -18.68 -3.50 -9.12
C ALA A 15 -17.83 -3.74 -10.37
N CYS A 16 -16.94 -2.81 -10.71
CA CYS A 16 -16.00 -2.99 -11.82
C CYS A 16 -14.99 -4.09 -11.53
N ILE A 17 -14.43 -4.12 -10.33
CA ILE A 17 -13.43 -5.11 -9.93
C ILE A 17 -14.04 -6.50 -9.88
N ASP A 18 -15.24 -6.62 -9.32
CA ASP A 18 -15.89 -7.91 -9.11
C ASP A 18 -16.24 -8.62 -10.42
N ARG A 19 -16.26 -7.90 -11.56
CA ARG A 19 -16.42 -8.54 -12.87
C ARG A 19 -15.28 -9.52 -13.20
N TYR A 20 -14.13 -9.36 -12.56
CA TYR A 20 -12.96 -10.21 -12.77
C TYR A 20 -12.88 -11.36 -11.77
N ASP A 21 -13.77 -11.42 -10.78
CA ASP A 21 -13.84 -12.56 -9.87
C ASP A 21 -14.29 -13.82 -10.61
N VAL A 22 -13.60 -14.91 -10.36
CA VAL A 22 -13.93 -16.22 -10.92
C VAL A 22 -14.06 -17.19 -9.74
N PRO A 23 -15.01 -18.12 -9.75
CA PRO A 23 -15.12 -19.12 -8.70
C PRO A 23 -13.79 -19.84 -8.47
N GLY A 24 -13.33 -19.85 -7.22
CA GLY A 24 -12.04 -20.45 -6.84
C GLY A 24 -10.82 -19.59 -7.10
N ALA A 25 -10.98 -18.41 -7.72
CA ALA A 25 -9.87 -17.50 -8.02
C ALA A 25 -10.31 -16.04 -7.78
N PRO A 26 -10.52 -15.65 -6.50
CA PRO A 26 -10.91 -14.27 -6.19
C PRO A 26 -9.84 -13.27 -6.59
N VAL A 27 -10.26 -12.09 -7.00
CA VAL A 27 -9.37 -11.01 -7.42
C VAL A 27 -8.54 -10.51 -6.23
N LEU A 28 -7.23 -10.38 -6.46
CA LEU A 28 -6.34 -9.68 -5.56
C LEU A 28 -6.24 -8.23 -6.04
N VAL A 29 -6.58 -7.28 -5.19
CA VAL A 29 -6.54 -5.85 -5.51
C VAL A 29 -5.24 -5.27 -4.99
N VAL A 30 -4.47 -4.64 -5.88
CA VAL A 30 -3.17 -4.08 -5.56
C VAL A 30 -3.21 -2.58 -5.80
N LEU A 31 -2.98 -1.79 -4.76
CA LEU A 31 -2.96 -0.33 -4.85
C LEU A 31 -1.53 0.16 -5.01
N ALA A 32 -1.33 1.10 -5.91
CA ALA A 32 -0.04 1.74 -6.13
C ALA A 32 -0.26 3.23 -6.38
N GLY A 33 0.40 4.06 -5.58
CA GLY A 33 0.23 5.50 -5.67
C GLY A 33 -1.18 5.97 -5.35
N PHE A 34 -1.91 5.21 -4.57
CA PHE A 34 -3.32 5.48 -4.29
C PHE A 34 -3.43 6.45 -3.12
N MET A 35 -4.00 7.62 -3.38
CA MET A 35 -4.04 8.73 -2.43
C MET A 35 -5.40 8.94 -1.78
N ARG A 36 -6.40 8.12 -2.14
CA ARG A 36 -7.75 8.24 -1.58
C ARG A 36 -7.87 7.42 -0.30
N ILE A 37 -8.72 7.91 0.61
CA ILE A 37 -9.17 7.10 1.73
C ILE A 37 -10.36 6.26 1.24
N LEU A 38 -10.22 4.95 1.33
CA LEU A 38 -11.27 4.01 0.96
C LEU A 38 -12.28 3.88 2.09
N THR A 39 -13.54 3.67 1.74
CA THR A 39 -14.58 3.47 2.77
C THR A 39 -14.38 2.13 3.47
N PRO A 40 -14.83 2.01 4.74
CA PRO A 40 -14.78 0.73 5.45
C PRO A 40 -15.52 -0.39 4.70
N GLY A 41 -16.63 -0.06 4.03
CA GLY A 41 -17.36 -1.06 3.24
C GLY A 41 -16.53 -1.63 2.11
N PHE A 42 -15.81 -0.79 1.36
CA PHE A 42 -14.93 -1.24 0.29
C PHE A 42 -13.80 -2.10 0.85
N VAL A 43 -13.14 -1.61 1.90
CA VAL A 43 -12.01 -2.33 2.51
C VAL A 43 -12.45 -3.70 3.02
N ASN A 44 -13.59 -3.75 3.69
CA ASN A 44 -14.10 -5.02 4.24
C ASN A 44 -14.52 -5.99 3.14
N HIS A 45 -15.02 -5.47 2.01
CA HIS A 45 -15.39 -6.31 0.86
C HIS A 45 -14.17 -7.07 0.30
N TYR A 46 -12.98 -6.47 0.36
CA TYR A 46 -11.75 -7.08 -0.13
C TYR A 46 -10.82 -7.51 1.01
N ALA A 47 -11.36 -7.78 2.19
CA ALA A 47 -10.55 -8.19 3.33
C ALA A 47 -9.65 -9.36 2.99
N GLY A 48 -8.36 -9.25 3.29
CA GLY A 48 -7.35 -10.27 3.02
C GLY A 48 -6.83 -10.29 1.59
N ARG A 49 -7.41 -9.50 0.68
CA ARG A 49 -7.00 -9.47 -0.73
C ARG A 49 -6.90 -8.05 -1.29
N LEU A 50 -6.60 -7.09 -0.40
CA LEU A 50 -6.38 -5.69 -0.78
C LEU A 50 -5.03 -5.27 -0.22
N LEU A 51 -4.09 -4.95 -1.12
CA LEU A 51 -2.71 -4.61 -0.76
C LEU A 51 -2.41 -3.16 -1.10
N ASN A 52 -1.52 -2.56 -0.32
CA ASN A 52 -0.96 -1.25 -0.60
C ASN A 52 0.52 -1.24 -0.27
N ILE A 53 1.25 -0.32 -0.89
CA ILE A 53 2.62 -0.02 -0.52
C ILE A 53 2.66 1.41 0.03
N HIS A 54 3.30 1.58 1.18
CA HIS A 54 3.42 2.86 1.86
C HIS A 54 4.90 3.24 1.95
N PRO A 55 5.26 4.50 1.62
CA PRO A 55 6.67 4.89 1.54
C PRO A 55 7.24 5.27 2.89
N SER A 56 7.11 4.39 3.88
CA SER A 56 7.78 4.50 5.17
C SER A 56 7.92 3.11 5.78
N LEU A 57 8.71 3.02 6.83
CA LEU A 57 8.86 1.79 7.63
C LEU A 57 7.76 1.77 8.69
N LEU A 58 6.54 1.39 8.29
CA LEU A 58 5.42 1.30 9.22
C LEU A 58 5.79 0.41 10.42
N PRO A 59 5.38 0.74 11.63
CA PRO A 59 4.38 1.77 12.01
C PRO A 59 4.91 3.21 12.06
N ALA A 60 6.16 3.44 11.68
CA ALA A 60 6.71 4.79 11.64
C ALA A 60 6.14 5.56 10.45
N PHE A 61 5.82 6.82 10.67
CA PHE A 61 5.38 7.77 9.66
C PHE A 61 4.20 7.30 8.81
N PRO A 62 3.06 6.96 9.43
CA PRO A 62 1.84 6.77 8.65
C PRO A 62 1.41 8.11 8.04
N GLY A 63 0.55 8.06 7.02
CA GLY A 63 0.03 9.27 6.38
C GLY A 63 0.95 9.85 5.32
N LEU A 64 0.90 11.17 5.14
CA LEU A 64 1.55 11.87 4.04
C LEU A 64 2.95 12.38 4.40
N HIS A 65 3.71 12.78 3.37
CA HIS A 65 5.02 13.44 3.50
C HIS A 65 6.03 12.64 4.30
N THR A 66 6.05 11.34 4.10
CA THR A 66 6.87 10.42 4.90
C THR A 66 8.36 10.68 4.77
N HIS A 67 8.84 11.00 3.57
CA HIS A 67 10.27 11.21 3.33
C HIS A 67 10.77 12.45 4.07
N GLN A 68 10.05 13.57 3.95
CA GLN A 68 10.43 14.79 4.66
C GLN A 68 10.34 14.60 6.17
N ARG A 69 9.31 13.91 6.64
CA ARG A 69 9.14 13.67 8.07
C ARG A 69 10.27 12.80 8.65
N ALA A 70 10.72 11.80 7.90
CA ALA A 70 11.85 10.97 8.32
C ALA A 70 13.14 11.79 8.39
N ILE A 71 13.37 12.66 7.40
CA ILE A 71 14.53 13.55 7.41
C ILE A 71 14.47 14.51 8.59
N ASP A 72 13.32 15.14 8.81
CA ASP A 72 13.14 16.11 9.88
C ASP A 72 13.31 15.48 11.26
N ALA A 73 12.93 14.22 11.40
CA ALA A 73 13.09 13.48 12.65
C ALA A 73 14.53 13.02 12.90
N GLY A 74 15.43 13.20 11.95
CA GLY A 74 16.82 12.78 12.10
C GLY A 74 17.04 11.30 11.96
N CYS A 75 16.14 10.59 11.28
CA CYS A 75 16.27 9.14 11.07
C CYS A 75 17.49 8.83 10.21
N GLN A 76 18.13 7.71 10.48
CA GLN A 76 19.27 7.22 9.69
C GLN A 76 18.84 6.34 8.54
N VAL A 77 17.64 5.80 8.61
CA VAL A 77 17.07 4.90 7.59
C VAL A 77 15.63 5.30 7.31
N ALA A 78 15.19 4.97 6.10
CA ALA A 78 13.79 5.07 5.68
C ALA A 78 13.46 3.81 4.89
N GLY A 79 12.32 3.78 4.24
CA GLY A 79 11.99 2.60 3.44
C GLY A 79 10.56 2.60 3.01
N ALA A 80 10.08 1.40 2.70
CA ALA A 80 8.72 1.17 2.23
C ALA A 80 8.16 -0.09 2.87
N THR A 81 6.84 -0.14 2.98
CA THR A 81 6.12 -1.25 3.58
C THR A 81 4.99 -1.68 2.65
N VAL A 82 4.96 -2.97 2.32
CA VAL A 82 3.81 -3.61 1.67
C VAL A 82 2.93 -4.19 2.77
N HIS A 83 1.65 -3.85 2.75
CA HIS A 83 0.74 -4.29 3.80
C HIS A 83 -0.65 -4.58 3.25
N GLN A 84 -1.40 -5.41 3.97
CA GLN A 84 -2.82 -5.58 3.71
C GLN A 84 -3.57 -4.35 4.20
N VAL A 85 -4.52 -3.88 3.41
CA VAL A 85 -5.31 -2.70 3.76
C VAL A 85 -6.45 -3.15 4.67
N THR A 86 -6.62 -2.42 5.77
CA THR A 86 -7.74 -2.58 6.69
C THR A 86 -8.48 -1.25 6.81
N ALA A 87 -9.60 -1.24 7.53
CA ALA A 87 -10.36 -0.02 7.73
C ALA A 87 -9.56 1.05 8.49
N GLU A 88 -8.55 0.65 9.24
CA GLU A 88 -7.66 1.55 9.95
C GLU A 88 -6.48 1.91 9.05
N LEU A 89 -6.27 3.21 8.81
CA LEU A 89 -5.25 3.70 7.87
C LEU A 89 -3.86 3.24 8.27
N ASP A 90 -3.15 2.63 7.31
CA ASP A 90 -1.74 2.22 7.45
C ASP A 90 -1.46 1.31 8.66
N HIS A 91 -2.44 0.48 9.05
CA HIS A 91 -2.34 -0.40 10.22
C HIS A 91 -2.56 -1.88 9.91
N GLY A 92 -2.69 -2.26 8.65
CA GLY A 92 -2.91 -3.66 8.30
C GLY A 92 -1.65 -4.52 8.47
N PRO A 93 -1.80 -5.84 8.36
CA PRO A 93 -0.66 -6.76 8.47
C PRO A 93 0.43 -6.43 7.46
N ILE A 94 1.67 -6.42 7.92
CA ILE A 94 2.85 -6.11 7.09
C ILE A 94 3.29 -7.38 6.40
N LEU A 95 3.46 -7.30 5.07
CA LEU A 95 3.87 -8.43 4.25
C LEU A 95 5.35 -8.36 3.88
N ALA A 96 5.88 -7.15 3.64
CA ALA A 96 7.28 -6.96 3.27
C ALA A 96 7.70 -5.54 3.57
N GLN A 97 8.97 -5.36 3.87
CA GLN A 97 9.56 -4.03 4.07
C GLN A 97 10.94 -3.99 3.42
N ALA A 98 11.31 -2.82 2.91
CA ALA A 98 12.65 -2.57 2.41
C ALA A 98 13.21 -1.33 3.09
N VAL A 99 14.49 -1.36 3.39
CA VAL A 99 15.20 -0.31 4.12
C VAL A 99 16.20 0.35 3.19
N VAL A 100 16.27 1.68 3.23
CA VAL A 100 17.29 2.44 2.53
C VAL A 100 17.94 3.41 3.52
N PRO A 101 19.23 3.78 3.29
CA PRO A 101 19.84 4.80 4.13
C PRO A 101 19.32 6.18 3.80
N ILE A 102 19.28 7.06 4.80
CA ILE A 102 19.14 8.50 4.60
C ILE A 102 20.55 9.07 4.61
N LEU A 103 20.94 9.71 3.50
CA LEU A 103 22.28 10.23 3.35
C LEU A 103 22.35 11.70 3.77
N PRO A 104 23.51 12.17 4.27
CA PRO A 104 23.65 13.58 4.59
C PRO A 104 23.32 14.47 3.39
N GLY A 105 22.52 15.50 3.61
CA GLY A 105 22.10 16.41 2.55
C GLY A 105 20.97 15.93 1.67
N ASP A 106 20.37 14.78 1.96
CA ASP A 106 19.21 14.30 1.20
C ASP A 106 18.06 15.29 1.23
N SER A 107 17.50 15.57 0.06
CA SER A 107 16.17 16.17 -0.03
C SER A 107 15.11 15.08 0.04
N ALA A 108 13.87 15.50 0.27
CA ALA A 108 12.74 14.56 0.24
C ALA A 108 12.66 13.86 -1.12
N ASP A 109 12.90 14.59 -2.22
CA ASP A 109 12.86 14.01 -3.56
C ASP A 109 13.97 12.99 -3.80
N ALA A 110 15.19 13.25 -3.33
CA ALA A 110 16.30 12.32 -3.44
C ALA A 110 16.01 11.03 -2.66
N LEU A 111 15.51 11.17 -1.45
CA LEU A 111 15.14 10.02 -0.63
C LEU A 111 13.99 9.24 -1.27
N ALA A 112 12.97 9.94 -1.78
CA ALA A 112 11.83 9.31 -2.44
C ALA A 112 12.28 8.47 -3.64
N ALA A 113 13.22 8.97 -4.44
CA ALA A 113 13.73 8.22 -5.59
C ALA A 113 14.45 6.94 -5.15
N ARG A 114 15.22 7.02 -4.06
CA ARG A 114 15.91 5.84 -3.51
C ARG A 114 14.91 4.81 -2.97
N VAL A 115 13.89 5.27 -2.25
CA VAL A 115 12.83 4.40 -1.72
C VAL A 115 12.06 3.75 -2.86
N LEU A 116 11.71 4.51 -3.91
CA LEU A 116 10.94 4.02 -5.05
C LEU A 116 11.62 2.85 -5.74
N THR A 117 12.94 2.87 -5.87
CA THR A 117 13.71 1.76 -6.44
C THR A 117 13.43 0.46 -5.66
N GLN A 118 13.40 0.55 -4.33
CA GLN A 118 13.11 -0.60 -3.49
C GLN A 118 11.63 -1.01 -3.55
N GLU A 119 10.71 -0.05 -3.67
CA GLU A 119 9.29 -0.36 -3.85
C GLU A 119 9.08 -1.23 -5.08
N HIS A 120 9.74 -0.89 -6.18
CA HIS A 120 9.63 -1.65 -7.44
C HIS A 120 10.16 -3.07 -7.32
N LEU A 121 11.04 -3.33 -6.35
CA LEU A 121 11.58 -4.67 -6.11
C LEU A 121 10.70 -5.47 -5.15
N ILE A 122 10.27 -4.88 -4.04
CA ILE A 122 9.57 -5.63 -3.00
C ILE A 122 8.09 -5.85 -3.30
N TYR A 123 7.44 -4.93 -4.02
CA TYR A 123 6.00 -5.03 -4.25
C TYR A 123 5.65 -6.25 -5.10
N PRO A 124 6.26 -6.44 -6.29
CA PRO A 124 5.97 -7.65 -7.08
C PRO A 124 6.33 -8.93 -6.32
N ARG A 125 7.40 -8.92 -5.54
CA ARG A 125 7.82 -10.08 -4.75
C ARG A 125 6.78 -10.44 -3.67
N ALA A 126 6.29 -9.42 -2.96
CA ALA A 126 5.27 -9.62 -1.93
C ALA A 126 3.96 -10.16 -2.54
N ILE A 127 3.57 -9.62 -3.70
CA ILE A 127 2.39 -10.09 -4.42
C ILE A 127 2.55 -11.56 -4.81
N ALA A 128 3.69 -11.92 -5.39
CA ALA A 128 3.97 -13.30 -5.79
C ALA A 128 3.93 -14.26 -4.61
N GLN A 129 4.50 -13.87 -3.47
CA GLN A 129 4.48 -14.68 -2.25
C GLN A 129 3.06 -14.89 -1.73
N LEU A 130 2.24 -13.85 -1.74
CA LEU A 130 0.86 -13.96 -1.28
C LEU A 130 0.04 -14.85 -2.19
N LEU A 131 0.20 -14.73 -3.50
CA LEU A 131 -0.49 -15.57 -4.47
C LEU A 131 -0.09 -17.03 -4.31
N GLN A 132 1.18 -17.31 -4.09
CA GLN A 132 1.68 -18.65 -3.87
C GLN A 132 1.11 -19.25 -2.59
N LYS A 133 1.07 -18.47 -1.51
CA LYS A 133 0.49 -18.91 -0.24
C LYS A 133 -1.00 -19.24 -0.40
N ASN A 134 -1.74 -18.40 -1.14
CA ASN A 134 -3.17 -18.63 -1.34
C ASN A 134 -3.44 -19.89 -2.17
N ARG A 135 -2.53 -20.27 -3.07
CA ARG A 135 -2.67 -21.51 -3.85
C ARG A 135 -2.48 -22.76 -3.02
N GLN A 136 -1.73 -22.66 -1.91
CA GLN A 136 -1.45 -23.80 -1.03
C GLN A 136 -2.57 -24.06 -0.04
N ASN A 137 -3.49 -23.14 0.07
CA ASN A 137 -4.66 -23.26 0.97
C ASN A 137 -5.93 -23.60 0.14
#